data_f7d96f6f361fb475c166f5a40f5062d6
#
_entry.id   f7d96f6f361fb475c166f5a40f5062d6
#
_cell.length_a   1.000
_cell.length_b   1.000
_cell.length_c   1.000
_cell.angle_alpha   90.00
_cell.angle_beta   90.00
_cell.angle_gamma   90.00
#
_symmetry.space_group_name_H-M   'P 1'
#
loop_
_entity.id
_entity.type
_entity.pdbx_description
1 polymer ?
#
loop_
_entity_poly.entity_id
_entity_poly.type
_entity_poly.pdbx_seq_one_letter_code
_entity_poly.pdbx_strand_id
1 'polypeptide(L)'
;MSNGERFETYVIYGEPNKGLIELNGATAHLGKIGDRITIMNFGGYSAEEAVSHQPRILVLDEKNRVVRQEGIEPSLKVVGE
;
A
#
# COMPACT_ATOMS: atom_id res chain seq x y z
N MET A 1 -8.27 -5.29 5.43
CA MET A 1 -8.91 -5.97 4.30
C MET A 1 -10.43 -5.89 4.45
N SER A 2 -11.16 -5.98 3.37
CA SER A 2 -12.64 -5.87 3.41
C SER A 2 -13.33 -6.98 4.20
N ASN A 3 -12.65 -8.09 4.45
CA ASN A 3 -13.14 -9.19 5.28
C ASN A 3 -12.74 -9.08 6.76
N GLY A 4 -12.10 -7.99 7.16
CA GLY A 4 -11.67 -7.76 8.54
C GLY A 4 -10.36 -8.42 8.92
N GLU A 5 -9.73 -9.17 8.04
CA GLU A 5 -8.47 -9.84 8.32
C GLU A 5 -7.30 -8.84 8.39
N ARG A 6 -6.36 -9.15 9.28
CA ARG A 6 -5.12 -8.39 9.46
C ARG A 6 -3.95 -9.34 9.56
N PHE A 7 -2.85 -9.00 8.91
CA PHE A 7 -1.62 -9.77 9.01
C PHE A 7 -0.42 -8.90 8.64
N GLU A 8 0.75 -9.38 9.02
CA GLU A 8 2.01 -8.77 8.67
C GLU A 8 2.74 -9.65 7.67
N THR A 9 3.40 -9.02 6.72
CA THR A 9 4.15 -9.73 5.70
C THR A 9 5.24 -8.82 5.15
N TYR A 10 5.93 -9.27 4.13
CA TYR A 10 6.95 -8.50 3.45
C TYR A 10 6.62 -8.35 1.97
N VAL A 11 7.24 -7.37 1.35
CA VAL A 11 6.98 -7.04 -0.05
C VAL A 11 7.89 -7.89 -0.96
N ILE A 12 7.28 -8.46 -1.98
CA ILE A 12 8.00 -9.09 -3.09
C ILE A 12 7.66 -8.28 -4.34
N TYR A 13 8.69 -7.84 -5.06
CA TYR A 13 8.47 -7.08 -6.29
C TYR A 13 7.95 -7.98 -7.40
N GLY A 14 6.85 -7.56 -7.99
CA GLY A 14 6.34 -8.16 -9.22
C GLY A 14 6.75 -7.38 -10.46
N GLU A 15 6.14 -7.67 -11.60
CA GLU A 15 6.36 -6.89 -12.81
C GLU A 15 5.70 -5.51 -12.69
N PRO A 16 6.41 -4.43 -13.03
CA PRO A 16 5.82 -3.10 -13.01
C PRO A 16 4.72 -2.94 -14.09
N ASN A 17 3.81 -2.02 -13.86
CA ASN A 17 2.76 -1.63 -14.80
C ASN A 17 1.71 -2.72 -15.11
N LYS A 18 1.62 -3.74 -14.27
CA LYS A 18 0.59 -4.80 -14.43
C LYS A 18 -0.67 -4.52 -13.62
N GLY A 19 -0.62 -3.61 -12.64
CA GLY A 19 -1.76 -3.32 -11.78
C GLY A 19 -2.19 -4.52 -10.93
N LEU A 20 -1.24 -5.37 -10.55
CA LEU A 20 -1.52 -6.59 -9.80
C LEU A 20 -1.00 -6.49 -8.38
N ILE A 21 -1.83 -6.95 -7.45
CA ILE A 21 -1.43 -7.18 -6.05
C ILE A 21 -1.79 -8.62 -5.74
N GLU A 22 -0.79 -9.39 -5.34
CA GLU A 22 -0.95 -10.83 -5.08
C GLU A 22 -0.61 -11.16 -3.64
N LEU A 23 -1.40 -12.04 -3.03
CA LEU A 23 -1.11 -12.65 -1.76
C LEU A 23 -0.54 -14.04 -2.02
N ASN A 24 0.68 -14.27 -1.55
CA ASN A 24 1.39 -15.53 -1.79
C ASN A 24 1.54 -16.33 -0.50
N GLY A 25 1.71 -17.64 -0.64
CA GLY A 25 1.92 -18.53 0.50
C GLY A 25 0.72 -18.60 1.44
N ALA A 26 0.98 -18.58 2.73
CA ALA A 26 -0.07 -18.68 3.74
C ALA A 26 -1.06 -17.54 3.71
N THR A 27 -0.63 -16.34 3.30
CA THR A 27 -1.51 -15.16 3.24
C THR A 27 -2.56 -15.27 2.14
N ALA A 28 -2.36 -16.15 1.16
CA ALA A 28 -3.34 -16.40 0.10
C ALA A 28 -4.68 -16.92 0.63
N HIS A 29 -4.68 -17.52 1.82
CA HIS A 29 -5.88 -18.01 2.47
C HIS A 29 -6.66 -16.93 3.22
N LEU A 30 -6.07 -15.74 3.40
CA LEU A 30 -6.67 -14.66 4.18
C LEU A 30 -7.48 -13.66 3.34
N GLY A 31 -7.40 -13.79 2.03
CA GLY A 31 -8.11 -12.92 1.12
C GLY A 31 -8.52 -13.64 -0.16
N LYS A 32 -9.33 -12.98 -0.94
CA LYS A 32 -9.78 -13.47 -2.24
C LYS A 32 -9.77 -12.36 -3.27
N ILE A 33 -9.80 -12.73 -4.52
CA ILE A 33 -9.90 -11.76 -5.62
C ILE A 33 -11.13 -10.89 -5.43
N GLY A 34 -10.95 -9.58 -5.58
CA GLY A 34 -11.99 -8.60 -5.37
C GLY A 34 -12.00 -7.97 -3.99
N ASP A 35 -11.23 -8.51 -3.04
CA ASP A 35 -11.11 -7.90 -1.72
C ASP A 35 -10.38 -6.56 -1.82
N ARG A 36 -10.83 -5.61 -1.01
CA ARG A 36 -10.15 -4.34 -0.84
C ARG A 36 -9.15 -4.46 0.30
N ILE A 37 -7.93 -4.02 0.08
CA ILE A 37 -6.87 -4.09 1.09
C ILE A 37 -6.31 -2.71 1.39
N THR A 38 -5.83 -2.56 2.62
CA THR A 38 -5.03 -1.41 3.03
C THR A 38 -3.66 -1.93 3.42
N ILE A 39 -2.62 -1.38 2.79
CA ILE A 39 -1.24 -1.77 3.04
C ILE A 39 -0.57 -0.64 3.80
N MET A 40 0.04 -0.96 4.93
CA MET A 40 0.74 0.02 5.76
C MET A 40 2.13 -0.48 6.11
N ASN A 41 3.05 0.45 6.25
CA ASN A 41 4.31 0.17 6.92
C ASN A 41 4.49 1.17 8.06
N PHE A 42 5.33 0.79 9.02
CA PHE A 42 5.52 1.56 10.23
C PHE A 42 6.98 1.95 10.37
N GLY A 43 7.23 3.17 10.84
CA GLY A 43 8.56 3.65 11.18
C GLY A 43 8.61 4.14 12.61
N GLY A 44 9.81 4.14 13.18
CA GLY A 44 10.03 4.74 14.49
C GLY A 44 10.34 6.23 14.35
N TYR A 45 9.69 7.06 15.16
CA TYR A 45 9.89 8.51 15.15
C TYR A 45 10.07 9.01 16.57
N SER A 46 10.92 10.02 16.74
CA SER A 46 10.97 10.77 17.98
C SER A 46 9.68 11.59 18.14
N ALA A 47 9.42 12.08 19.36
CA ALA A 47 8.24 12.92 19.59
C ALA A 47 8.25 14.18 18.72
N GLU A 48 9.43 14.78 18.47
CA GLU A 48 9.57 15.94 17.62
C GLU A 48 9.31 15.62 16.15
N GLU A 49 9.84 14.51 15.67
CA GLU A 49 9.61 14.05 14.30
C GLU A 49 8.16 13.69 14.05
N ALA A 50 7.51 13.05 15.03
CA ALA A 50 6.11 12.65 14.92
C ALA A 50 5.17 13.84 14.74
N VAL A 51 5.46 14.98 15.37
CA VAL A 51 4.65 16.19 15.25
C VAL A 51 4.60 16.71 13.81
N SER A 52 5.71 16.63 13.09
CA SER A 52 5.83 17.13 11.72
C SER A 52 5.70 16.05 10.65
N HIS A 53 5.60 14.78 11.08
CA HIS A 53 5.51 13.68 10.14
C HIS A 53 4.19 13.70 9.34
N GLN A 54 4.32 13.59 8.03
CA GLN A 54 3.19 13.43 7.15
C GLN A 54 3.29 12.08 6.44
N PRO A 55 2.36 11.16 6.69
CA PRO A 55 2.39 9.87 6.01
C PRO A 55 2.16 10.05 4.51
N ARG A 56 2.82 9.20 3.73
CA ARG A 56 2.56 9.10 2.30
C ARG A 56 1.38 8.18 2.09
N ILE A 57 0.37 8.66 1.39
CA ILE A 57 -0.85 7.89 1.15
C ILE A 57 -1.11 7.84 -0.34
N LEU A 58 -1.33 6.63 -0.85
CA LEU A 58 -1.77 6.39 -2.21
C LEU A 58 -3.14 5.73 -2.17
N VAL A 59 -4.07 6.28 -2.92
CA VAL A 59 -5.38 5.66 -3.11
C VAL A 59 -5.46 5.14 -4.53
N LEU A 60 -5.83 3.87 -4.67
CA LEU A 60 -5.90 3.19 -5.96
C LEU A 60 -7.36 2.95 -6.35
N ASP A 61 -7.61 2.94 -7.65
CA ASP A 61 -8.89 2.55 -8.21
C ASP A 61 -9.01 1.02 -8.34
N GLU A 62 -10.10 0.55 -8.93
CA GLU A 62 -10.36 -0.89 -9.14
C GLU A 62 -9.38 -1.57 -10.11
N LYS A 63 -8.60 -0.80 -10.85
CA LYS A 63 -7.54 -1.30 -11.72
C LYS A 63 -6.15 -1.14 -11.11
N ASN A 64 -6.11 -0.79 -9.81
CA ASN A 64 -4.88 -0.53 -9.05
C ASN A 64 -4.05 0.61 -9.64
N ARG A 65 -4.70 1.60 -10.21
CA ARG A 65 -4.06 2.84 -10.66
C ARG A 65 -4.20 3.90 -9.59
N VAL A 66 -3.15 4.68 -9.41
CA VAL A 66 -3.15 5.76 -8.42
C VAL A 66 -4.11 6.87 -8.87
N VAL A 67 -5.11 7.15 -8.05
CA VAL A 67 -6.10 8.21 -8.30
C VAL A 67 -5.97 9.37 -7.34
N ARG A 68 -5.25 9.17 -6.22
CA ARG A 68 -5.04 10.22 -5.21
C ARG A 68 -3.73 9.98 -4.49
N GLN A 69 -2.99 11.06 -4.23
CA GLN A 69 -1.72 11.03 -3.51
C GLN A 69 -1.71 12.11 -2.44
N GLU A 70 -1.20 11.76 -1.26
CA GLU A 70 -1.00 12.68 -0.15
C GLU A 70 0.38 12.46 0.46
N GLY A 71 1.01 13.54 0.94
CA GLY A 71 2.31 13.47 1.59
C GLY A 71 3.48 13.18 0.64
N ILE A 72 3.25 13.26 -0.66
CA ILE A 72 4.28 13.09 -1.70
C ILE A 72 4.50 14.42 -2.39
N GLU A 73 5.77 14.82 -2.54
CA GLU A 73 6.10 16.06 -3.24
C GLU A 73 5.66 15.98 -4.70
N PRO A 74 5.12 17.10 -5.25
CA PRO A 74 4.65 17.10 -6.64
C PRO A 74 5.69 16.74 -7.69
N SER A 75 6.97 16.95 -7.38
CA SER A 75 8.08 16.61 -8.28
C SER A 75 8.40 15.12 -8.36
N LEU A 76 7.86 14.32 -7.43
CA LEU A 76 8.09 12.88 -7.40
C LEU A 76 7.07 12.18 -8.28
N LYS A 77 7.54 11.18 -9.02
CA LYS A 77 6.69 10.30 -9.80
C LYS A 77 6.43 9.02 -9.04
N VAL A 78 5.19 8.55 -9.07
CA VAL A 78 4.85 7.24 -8.54
C VAL A 78 5.22 6.18 -9.56
N VAL A 79 6.00 5.21 -9.11
CA VAL A 79 6.47 4.11 -9.96
C VAL A 79 5.30 3.19 -10.27
N GLY A 80 5.15 2.82 -11.55
CA GLY A 80 4.11 1.89 -11.98
C GLY A 80 2.81 2.53 -12.45
N GLU A 81 2.75 3.81 -12.53
CA GLU A 81 1.61 4.53 -13.12
C GLU A 81 1.53 4.36 -14.63
#